data_6911ebc9670c37a71dd61bdfba7ed613
#
_entry.id   6911ebc9670c37a71dd61bdfba7ed613
#
_cell.length_a   1.000
_cell.length_b   1.000
_cell.length_c   1.000
_cell.angle_alpha   90.00
_cell.angle_beta   90.00
_cell.angle_gamma   90.00
#
_symmetry.space_group_name_H-M   'P 1'
#
loop_
_entity.id
_entity.type
_entity.pdbx_description
1 polymer ?
#
loop_
_entity_poly.entity_id
_entity_poly.type
_entity_poly.pdbx_seq_one_letter_code
_entity_poly.pdbx_strand_id
1 'polypeptide(L)'
;YNHSEQDVHEYWFRRQIQLANELKLPIVIHSREADQRTMDILKEEKVFSDERCSWFPKRVGAGGVLEKDARVLLHCFSGSSQLGQQYVKLGATLSVAGPVTYKNNRKTVETVEAIPLEYLLAETDSPYLTPVPFRGKPNKSVYVEHTVRKIADIKGISYEETANITMENAKKFFNIK
;
A
#
# COMPACT_ATOMS: atom_id res chain seq x y z
N TYR A 1 -10.08 15.66 -8.45
CA TYR A 1 -11.25 16.56 -8.47
C TYR A 1 -11.76 16.68 -7.04
N ASN A 2 -11.68 17.91 -6.45
CA ASN A 2 -12.33 18.17 -5.16
C ASN A 2 -13.82 18.43 -5.43
N HIS A 3 -14.65 17.47 -5.05
CA HIS A 3 -16.11 17.58 -5.17
C HIS A 3 -16.77 18.06 -3.87
N SER A 4 -15.97 18.28 -2.80
CA SER A 4 -16.39 18.81 -1.51
C SER A 4 -15.28 19.62 -0.85
N GLU A 5 -15.62 20.40 0.17
CA GLU A 5 -14.67 21.17 0.96
C GLU A 5 -13.67 20.25 1.69
N GLN A 6 -12.46 20.75 1.92
CA GLN A 6 -11.37 19.95 2.50
C GLN A 6 -11.69 19.51 3.95
N ASP A 7 -12.35 20.34 4.72
CA ASP A 7 -12.79 20.05 6.09
C ASP A 7 -13.84 18.92 6.13
N VAL A 8 -14.72 18.86 5.13
CA VAL A 8 -15.70 17.77 4.96
C VAL A 8 -14.98 16.46 4.65
N HIS A 9 -13.96 16.49 3.78
CA HIS A 9 -13.14 15.30 3.49
C HIS A 9 -12.42 14.80 4.74
N GLU A 10 -11.79 15.70 5.51
CA GLU A 10 -11.10 15.32 6.74
C GLU A 10 -12.08 14.75 7.78
N TYR A 11 -13.23 15.38 7.96
CA TYR A 11 -14.25 14.90 8.89
C TYR A 11 -14.63 13.44 8.57
N TRP A 12 -15.00 13.14 7.32
CA TRP A 12 -15.40 11.80 6.93
C TRP A 12 -14.26 10.81 6.94
N PHE A 13 -13.04 11.23 6.58
CA PHE A 13 -11.85 10.39 6.68
C PHE A 13 -11.62 9.94 8.13
N ARG A 14 -11.69 10.86 9.09
CA ARG A 14 -11.60 10.54 10.52
C ARG A 14 -12.71 9.59 10.97
N ARG A 15 -13.95 9.84 10.55
CA ARG A 15 -15.07 8.97 10.89
C ARG A 15 -14.91 7.54 10.39
N GLN A 16 -14.38 7.36 9.18
CA GLN A 16 -14.06 6.02 8.64
C GLN A 16 -12.93 5.34 9.44
N ILE A 17 -11.89 6.07 9.82
CA ILE A 17 -10.82 5.54 10.66
C ILE A 17 -11.38 5.12 12.03
N GLN A 18 -12.18 5.96 12.67
CA GLN A 18 -12.80 5.67 13.97
C GLN A 18 -13.68 4.42 13.90
N LEU A 19 -14.48 4.29 12.86
CA LEU A 19 -15.30 3.09 12.63
C LEU A 19 -14.43 1.83 12.46
N ALA A 20 -13.35 1.93 11.68
CA ALA A 20 -12.43 0.81 11.50
C ALA A 20 -11.71 0.44 12.81
N ASN A 21 -11.39 1.42 13.67
CA ASN A 21 -10.82 1.18 15.00
C ASN A 21 -11.84 0.50 15.92
N GLU A 22 -13.07 0.97 15.94
CA GLU A 22 -14.17 0.38 16.74
C GLU A 22 -14.41 -1.09 16.35
N LEU A 23 -14.43 -1.37 15.05
CA LEU A 23 -14.68 -2.70 14.51
C LEU A 23 -13.41 -3.57 14.42
N LYS A 24 -12.23 -3.03 14.78
CA LYS A 24 -10.91 -3.69 14.67
C LYS A 24 -10.62 -4.22 13.27
N LEU A 25 -10.94 -3.41 12.25
CA LEU A 25 -10.77 -3.77 10.85
C LEU A 25 -9.45 -3.24 10.27
N PRO A 26 -8.87 -3.91 9.24
CA PRO A 26 -7.86 -3.31 8.38
C PRO A 26 -8.36 -2.02 7.73
N ILE A 27 -7.44 -1.10 7.43
CA ILE A 27 -7.75 0.17 6.75
C ILE A 27 -7.01 0.20 5.43
N VAL A 28 -7.72 0.54 4.35
CA VAL A 28 -7.14 0.82 3.04
C VAL A 28 -7.27 2.31 2.78
N ILE A 29 -6.14 2.98 2.55
CA ILE A 29 -6.04 4.44 2.41
C ILE A 29 -5.74 4.80 0.96
N HIS A 30 -6.59 5.64 0.38
CA HIS A 30 -6.27 6.38 -0.84
C HIS A 30 -5.76 7.78 -0.46
N SER A 31 -4.59 8.16 -0.95
CA SER A 31 -4.03 9.50 -0.78
C SER A 31 -3.53 10.04 -2.11
N ARG A 32 -3.94 11.26 -2.45
CA ARG A 32 -3.47 11.96 -3.64
C ARG A 32 -3.19 13.42 -3.30
N GLU A 33 -1.92 13.82 -3.47
CA GLU A 33 -1.46 15.19 -3.19
C GLU A 33 -1.75 15.67 -1.74
N ALA A 34 -1.87 14.71 -0.79
CA ALA A 34 -2.22 14.96 0.61
C ALA A 34 -1.32 14.17 1.58
N ASP A 35 -0.09 13.86 1.17
CA ASP A 35 0.81 12.92 1.87
C ASP A 35 1.01 13.28 3.35
N GLN A 36 1.37 14.55 3.63
CA GLN A 36 1.64 14.99 5.00
C GLN A 36 0.35 14.99 5.84
N ARG A 37 -0.74 15.55 5.30
CA ARG A 37 -2.00 15.63 6.04
C ARG A 37 -2.59 14.25 6.33
N THR A 38 -2.46 13.31 5.38
CA THR A 38 -2.85 11.91 5.59
C THR A 38 -2.07 11.28 6.74
N MET A 39 -0.74 11.45 6.77
CA MET A 39 0.11 10.93 7.86
C MET A 39 -0.28 11.53 9.21
N ASP A 40 -0.53 12.83 9.25
CA ASP A 40 -0.89 13.53 10.50
C ASP A 40 -2.22 13.03 11.06
N ILE A 41 -3.26 12.92 10.21
CA ILE A 41 -4.57 12.40 10.62
C ILE A 41 -4.46 10.95 11.10
N LEU A 42 -3.71 10.09 10.41
CA LEU A 42 -3.52 8.70 10.83
C LEU A 42 -2.85 8.60 12.21
N LYS A 43 -1.91 9.49 12.52
CA LYS A 43 -1.28 9.58 13.85
C LYS A 43 -2.23 10.14 14.91
N GLU A 44 -2.94 11.22 14.60
CA GLU A 44 -3.93 11.85 15.48
C GLU A 44 -5.03 10.83 15.87
N GLU A 45 -5.52 10.04 14.92
CA GLU A 45 -6.50 8.97 15.14
C GLU A 45 -5.89 7.66 15.69
N LYS A 46 -4.62 7.69 16.14
CA LYS A 46 -3.91 6.58 16.79
C LYS A 46 -3.83 5.29 15.97
N VAL A 47 -3.84 5.41 14.64
CA VAL A 47 -3.84 4.26 13.72
C VAL A 47 -2.58 3.40 13.84
N PHE A 48 -1.49 3.97 14.33
CA PHE A 48 -0.21 3.28 14.54
C PHE A 48 0.11 3.01 16.02
N SER A 49 -0.89 3.12 16.92
CA SER A 49 -0.70 2.85 18.34
C SER A 49 -0.40 1.38 18.61
N ASP A 50 0.30 1.11 19.71
CA ASP A 50 0.56 -0.27 20.13
C ASP A 50 -0.74 -1.00 20.48
N GLU A 51 -1.76 -0.28 20.99
CA GLU A 51 -3.10 -0.82 21.22
C GLU A 51 -3.68 -1.36 19.90
N ARG A 52 -3.75 -0.53 18.85
CA ARG A 52 -4.27 -0.98 17.55
C ARG A 52 -3.45 -2.13 16.96
N CYS A 53 -2.12 -2.04 17.01
CA CYS A 53 -1.27 -3.11 16.51
C CYS A 53 -1.46 -4.43 17.28
N SER A 54 -1.89 -4.39 18.54
CA SER A 54 -2.17 -5.60 19.33
C SER A 54 -3.41 -6.38 18.88
N TRP A 55 -4.29 -5.78 18.08
CA TRP A 55 -5.50 -6.44 17.56
C TRP A 55 -5.18 -7.42 16.43
N PHE A 56 -4.00 -7.30 15.84
CA PHE A 56 -3.59 -8.07 14.67
C PHE A 56 -2.36 -8.93 14.97
N PRO A 57 -2.20 -10.09 14.30
CA PRO A 57 -0.97 -10.85 14.36
C PRO A 57 0.22 -10.01 13.94
N LYS A 58 1.36 -10.18 14.62
CA LYS A 58 2.63 -9.60 14.16
C LYS A 58 2.95 -10.11 12.76
N ARG A 59 3.51 -9.23 11.93
CA ARG A 59 4.03 -9.63 10.62
C ARG A 59 5.47 -10.08 10.72
N VAL A 60 5.90 -10.93 9.80
CA VAL A 60 7.30 -11.23 9.60
C VAL A 60 7.87 -10.16 8.69
N GLY A 61 8.77 -9.35 9.21
CA GLY A 61 9.44 -8.29 8.47
C GLY A 61 10.73 -8.76 7.79
N ALA A 62 11.44 -7.81 7.21
CA ALA A 62 12.73 -8.08 6.57
C ALA A 62 13.71 -8.79 7.52
N GLY A 63 14.38 -9.82 7.02
CA GLY A 63 15.29 -10.63 7.85
C GLY A 63 14.60 -11.59 8.83
N GLY A 64 13.29 -11.83 8.70
CA GLY A 64 12.54 -12.79 9.51
C GLY A 64 12.18 -12.31 10.91
N VAL A 65 12.36 -11.04 11.22
CA VAL A 65 12.04 -10.45 12.52
C VAL A 65 10.53 -10.21 12.65
N LEU A 66 9.95 -10.57 13.81
CA LEU A 66 8.55 -10.28 14.10
C LEU A 66 8.37 -8.80 14.45
N GLU A 67 7.55 -8.13 13.68
CA GLU A 67 7.26 -6.70 13.81
C GLU A 67 5.77 -6.45 14.06
N LYS A 68 5.47 -5.26 14.58
CA LYS A 68 4.07 -4.81 14.69
C LYS A 68 3.44 -4.60 13.32
N ASP A 69 2.15 -4.88 13.22
CA ASP A 69 1.33 -4.69 12.02
C ASP A 69 0.11 -3.84 12.40
N ALA A 70 0.03 -2.64 11.85
CA ALA A 70 -1.10 -1.74 12.09
C ALA A 70 -2.30 -2.06 11.19
N ARG A 71 -2.16 -3.00 10.26
CA ARG A 71 -3.16 -3.34 9.22
C ARG A 71 -3.67 -2.10 8.48
N VAL A 72 -2.72 -1.29 8.04
CA VAL A 72 -2.94 -0.10 7.21
C VAL A 72 -2.27 -0.32 5.88
N LEU A 73 -3.03 -0.21 4.80
CA LEU A 73 -2.56 -0.29 3.43
C LEU A 73 -2.64 1.08 2.78
N LEU A 74 -1.52 1.64 2.35
CA LEU A 74 -1.50 2.79 1.46
C LEU A 74 -1.68 2.26 0.02
N HIS A 75 -2.91 2.37 -0.47
CA HIS A 75 -3.32 1.90 -1.78
C HIS A 75 -2.68 2.73 -2.89
N CYS A 76 -2.20 2.05 -3.93
CA CYS A 76 -1.58 2.66 -5.11
C CYS A 76 -0.55 3.75 -4.73
N PHE A 77 0.38 3.38 -3.83
CA PHE A 77 1.27 4.34 -3.20
C PHE A 77 2.11 5.10 -4.23
N SER A 78 1.99 6.42 -4.21
CA SER A 78 2.67 7.34 -5.11
C SER A 78 3.56 8.37 -4.39
N GLY A 79 3.72 8.23 -3.08
CA GLY A 79 4.60 9.03 -2.22
C GLY A 79 6.09 8.80 -2.52
N SER A 80 6.96 9.53 -1.82
CA SER A 80 8.40 9.32 -1.91
C SER A 80 8.85 8.04 -1.21
N SER A 81 10.02 7.51 -1.56
CA SER A 81 10.62 6.36 -0.88
C SER A 81 10.82 6.61 0.61
N GLN A 82 11.20 7.83 1.00
CA GLN A 82 11.35 8.23 2.41
C GLN A 82 10.01 8.16 3.17
N LEU A 83 8.94 8.66 2.56
CA LEU A 83 7.59 8.56 3.15
C LEU A 83 7.13 7.10 3.26
N GLY A 84 7.39 6.30 2.23
CA GLY A 84 7.11 4.86 2.24
C GLY A 84 7.81 4.14 3.38
N GLN A 85 9.10 4.43 3.59
CA GLN A 85 9.87 3.89 4.72
C GLN A 85 9.31 4.32 6.08
N GLN A 86 8.82 5.57 6.20
CA GLN A 86 8.18 6.03 7.44
C GLN A 86 6.90 5.22 7.72
N TYR A 87 6.03 5.02 6.72
CA TYR A 87 4.83 4.22 6.85
C TYR A 87 5.14 2.77 7.26
N VAL A 88 6.11 2.14 6.61
CA VAL A 88 6.52 0.76 6.93
C VAL A 88 7.04 0.63 8.36
N LYS A 89 7.88 1.58 8.82
CA LYS A 89 8.35 1.62 10.23
C LYS A 89 7.22 1.76 11.23
N LEU A 90 6.12 2.41 10.86
CA LEU A 90 4.92 2.54 11.70
C LEU A 90 4.02 1.28 11.67
N GLY A 91 4.33 0.30 10.84
CA GLY A 91 3.56 -0.94 10.71
C GLY A 91 2.58 -0.96 9.55
N ALA A 92 2.68 -0.02 8.61
CA ALA A 92 1.86 -0.02 7.39
C ALA A 92 2.43 -0.93 6.30
N THR A 93 1.60 -1.23 5.31
CA THR A 93 1.90 -1.95 4.08
C THR A 93 1.62 -1.02 2.90
N LEU A 94 2.34 -1.16 1.81
CA LEU A 94 2.14 -0.36 0.60
C LEU A 94 1.70 -1.26 -0.56
N SER A 95 0.81 -0.79 -1.42
CA SER A 95 0.54 -1.49 -2.67
C SER A 95 1.05 -0.73 -3.89
N VAL A 96 1.45 -1.49 -4.88
CA VAL A 96 2.06 -1.02 -6.12
C VAL A 96 1.15 -1.41 -7.28
N ALA A 97 0.77 -0.41 -8.09
CA ALA A 97 -0.09 -0.58 -9.26
C ALA A 97 0.66 -0.37 -10.59
N GLY A 98 -0.06 -0.47 -11.69
CA GLY A 98 0.45 -0.39 -13.05
C GLY A 98 1.43 0.75 -13.37
N PRO A 99 1.33 1.94 -12.74
CA PRO A 99 2.27 3.04 -12.96
C PRO A 99 3.76 2.70 -12.72
N VAL A 100 4.09 1.68 -11.94
CA VAL A 100 5.48 1.21 -11.78
C VAL A 100 6.12 0.80 -13.10
N THR A 101 5.31 0.41 -14.09
CA THR A 101 5.76 0.04 -15.44
C THR A 101 5.99 1.24 -16.37
N TYR A 102 5.62 2.47 -15.96
CA TYR A 102 5.69 3.63 -16.83
C TYR A 102 7.10 4.20 -16.87
N LYS A 103 7.59 4.48 -18.09
CA LYS A 103 8.96 4.97 -18.33
C LYS A 103 9.34 6.21 -17.49
N ASN A 104 8.39 7.09 -17.25
CA ASN A 104 8.63 8.37 -16.56
C ASN A 104 8.27 8.33 -15.06
N ASN A 105 7.89 7.19 -14.50
CA ASN A 105 7.51 7.08 -13.10
C ASN A 105 8.67 6.56 -12.21
N ARG A 106 9.76 7.33 -12.16
CA ARG A 106 10.94 7.00 -11.34
C ARG A 106 10.60 6.89 -9.85
N LYS A 107 9.71 7.77 -9.36
CA LYS A 107 9.34 7.84 -7.95
C LYS A 107 8.81 6.50 -7.41
N THR A 108 7.91 5.84 -8.15
CA THR A 108 7.39 4.52 -7.74
C THR A 108 8.48 3.45 -7.83
N VAL A 109 9.37 3.52 -8.83
CA VAL A 109 10.51 2.59 -8.95
C VAL A 109 11.43 2.73 -7.75
N GLU A 110 11.86 3.96 -7.41
CA GLU A 110 12.70 4.26 -6.23
C GLU A 110 12.03 3.79 -4.92
N THR A 111 10.70 3.90 -4.82
CA THR A 111 9.96 3.38 -3.66
C THR A 111 10.03 1.85 -3.61
N VAL A 112 9.79 1.17 -4.72
CA VAL A 112 9.89 -0.30 -4.76
C VAL A 112 11.33 -0.76 -4.48
N GLU A 113 12.35 -0.07 -4.97
CA GLU A 113 13.75 -0.37 -4.65
C GLU A 113 14.02 -0.29 -3.14
N ALA A 114 13.54 0.77 -2.49
CA ALA A 114 13.85 1.09 -1.08
C ALA A 114 13.04 0.27 -0.06
N ILE A 115 11.84 -0.22 -0.43
CA ILE A 115 10.95 -0.94 0.50
C ILE A 115 11.13 -2.45 0.34
N PRO A 116 11.46 -3.20 1.41
CA PRO A 116 11.52 -4.66 1.36
C PRO A 116 10.20 -5.29 0.88
N LEU A 117 10.30 -6.38 0.15
CA LEU A 117 9.15 -7.00 -0.53
C LEU A 117 8.08 -7.50 0.45
N GLU A 118 8.46 -7.81 1.68
CA GLU A 118 7.58 -8.23 2.77
C GLU A 118 6.51 -7.18 3.13
N TYR A 119 6.72 -5.93 2.73
CA TYR A 119 5.81 -4.82 3.00
C TYR A 119 5.07 -4.34 1.75
N LEU A 120 5.20 -5.06 0.63
CA LEU A 120 4.58 -4.69 -0.64
C LEU A 120 3.47 -5.66 -1.03
N LEU A 121 2.40 -5.11 -1.59
CA LEU A 121 1.38 -5.82 -2.34
C LEU A 121 1.38 -5.34 -3.79
N ALA A 122 0.93 -6.21 -4.70
CA ALA A 122 0.66 -5.84 -6.08
C ALA A 122 -0.85 -5.69 -6.31
N GLU A 123 -1.23 -4.68 -7.06
CA GLU A 123 -2.62 -4.39 -7.39
C GLU A 123 -2.80 -3.88 -8.81
N THR A 124 -4.03 -3.59 -9.22
CA THR A 124 -4.36 -3.09 -10.56
C THR A 124 -4.95 -1.69 -10.59
N ASP A 125 -5.78 -1.33 -9.63
CA ASP A 125 -6.67 -0.16 -9.67
C ASP A 125 -7.60 -0.16 -10.91
N SER A 126 -7.98 -1.37 -11.36
CA SER A 126 -8.87 -1.53 -12.54
C SER A 126 -10.21 -0.79 -12.36
N PRO A 127 -10.71 -0.12 -13.39
CA PRO A 127 -10.28 -0.13 -14.80
C PRO A 127 -9.22 0.91 -15.15
N TYR A 128 -8.62 1.55 -14.18
CA TYR A 128 -7.63 2.62 -14.33
C TYR A 128 -6.19 2.08 -14.28
N LEU A 129 -5.20 2.96 -14.50
CA LEU A 129 -3.77 2.74 -14.29
C LEU A 129 -3.19 1.51 -15.01
N THR A 130 -3.67 1.25 -16.24
CA THR A 130 -3.28 0.09 -17.04
C THR A 130 -1.75 0.01 -17.23
N PRO A 131 -1.10 -1.11 -16.88
CA PRO A 131 0.35 -1.26 -17.04
C PRO A 131 0.77 -1.36 -18.52
N VAL A 132 2.06 -1.09 -18.77
CA VAL A 132 2.69 -1.43 -20.05
C VAL A 132 2.72 -2.96 -20.18
N PRO A 133 2.42 -3.55 -21.39
CA PRO A 133 2.28 -2.87 -22.71
C PRO A 133 0.85 -2.39 -23.03
N PHE A 134 -0.11 -2.53 -22.14
CA PHE A 134 -1.53 -2.25 -22.43
C PHE A 134 -1.96 -0.82 -22.11
N ARG A 135 -1.03 0.05 -21.76
CA ARG A 135 -1.32 1.46 -21.44
C ARG A 135 -2.21 2.11 -22.50
N GLY A 136 -3.24 2.87 -22.05
CA GLY A 136 -4.23 3.49 -22.93
C GLY A 136 -5.47 2.63 -23.22
N LYS A 137 -5.49 1.37 -22.77
CA LYS A 137 -6.67 0.49 -22.80
C LYS A 137 -7.29 0.40 -21.38
N PRO A 138 -8.57 0.02 -21.24
CA PRO A 138 -9.13 -0.30 -19.92
C PRO A 138 -8.32 -1.38 -19.20
N ASN A 139 -8.01 -1.15 -17.94
CA ASN A 139 -7.27 -2.10 -17.13
C ASN A 139 -8.14 -3.30 -16.75
N LYS A 140 -7.50 -4.44 -16.46
CA LYS A 140 -8.13 -5.70 -16.06
C LYS A 140 -7.33 -6.34 -14.95
N SER A 141 -8.00 -7.07 -14.04
CA SER A 141 -7.32 -7.75 -12.92
C SER A 141 -6.17 -8.65 -13.37
N VAL A 142 -6.29 -9.33 -14.51
CA VAL A 142 -5.23 -10.20 -15.05
C VAL A 142 -3.92 -9.44 -15.35
N TYR A 143 -4.01 -8.13 -15.60
CA TYR A 143 -2.82 -7.31 -15.90
C TYR A 143 -1.95 -7.01 -14.66
N VAL A 144 -2.36 -7.44 -13.45
CA VAL A 144 -1.49 -7.41 -12.27
C VAL A 144 -0.17 -8.15 -12.52
N GLU A 145 -0.18 -9.15 -13.40
CA GLU A 145 1.03 -9.87 -13.82
C GLU A 145 2.15 -8.91 -14.26
N HIS A 146 1.84 -7.88 -15.04
CA HIS A 146 2.84 -6.92 -15.53
C HIS A 146 3.40 -6.05 -14.40
N THR A 147 2.58 -5.71 -13.41
CA THR A 147 3.03 -5.03 -12.19
C THR A 147 4.00 -5.91 -11.40
N VAL A 148 3.65 -7.18 -11.18
CA VAL A 148 4.50 -8.14 -10.46
C VAL A 148 5.81 -8.40 -11.20
N ARG A 149 5.80 -8.57 -12.53
CA ARG A 149 7.02 -8.70 -13.34
C ARG A 149 7.93 -7.50 -13.17
N LYS A 150 7.37 -6.29 -13.17
CA LYS A 150 8.17 -5.09 -12.98
C LYS A 150 8.76 -4.98 -11.58
N ILE A 151 8.00 -5.39 -10.54
CA ILE A 151 8.53 -5.47 -9.17
C ILE A 151 9.68 -6.48 -9.10
N ALA A 152 9.53 -7.66 -9.72
CA ALA A 152 10.56 -8.69 -9.80
C ALA A 152 11.84 -8.16 -10.44
N ASP A 153 11.74 -7.47 -11.59
CA ASP A 153 12.86 -6.84 -12.27
C ASP A 153 13.60 -5.84 -11.37
N ILE A 154 12.85 -4.99 -10.66
CA ILE A 154 13.43 -3.98 -9.74
C ILE A 154 14.13 -4.66 -8.56
N LYS A 155 13.55 -5.74 -8.02
CA LYS A 155 14.10 -6.50 -6.88
C LYS A 155 15.23 -7.46 -7.27
N GLY A 156 15.41 -7.75 -8.54
CA GLY A 156 16.41 -8.70 -9.01
C GLY A 156 16.13 -10.15 -8.61
N ILE A 157 14.85 -10.52 -8.49
CA ILE A 157 14.40 -11.88 -8.15
C ILE A 157 13.42 -12.42 -9.21
N SER A 158 13.05 -13.70 -9.12
CA SER A 158 12.13 -14.29 -10.09
C SER A 158 10.70 -13.73 -9.99
N TYR A 159 9.96 -13.83 -11.10
CA TYR A 159 8.53 -13.49 -11.11
C TYR A 159 7.75 -14.38 -10.14
N GLU A 160 8.03 -15.67 -10.13
CA GLU A 160 7.34 -16.64 -9.28
C GLU A 160 7.55 -16.34 -7.80
N GLU A 161 8.76 -16.01 -7.41
CA GLU A 161 9.07 -15.61 -6.03
C GLU A 161 8.36 -14.33 -5.63
N THR A 162 8.41 -13.30 -6.50
CA THR A 162 7.71 -12.03 -6.28
C THR A 162 6.21 -12.22 -6.18
N ALA A 163 5.62 -13.01 -7.09
CA ALA A 163 4.19 -13.31 -7.09
C ALA A 163 3.76 -14.02 -5.80
N ASN A 164 4.52 -15.02 -5.37
CA ASN A 164 4.24 -15.75 -4.14
C ASN A 164 4.31 -14.84 -2.91
N ILE A 165 5.36 -14.04 -2.77
CA ILE A 165 5.53 -13.16 -1.60
C ILE A 165 4.41 -12.10 -1.55
N THR A 166 4.14 -11.42 -2.67
CA THR A 166 3.10 -10.38 -2.69
C THR A 166 1.70 -10.95 -2.49
N MET A 167 1.41 -12.15 -3.00
CA MET A 167 0.17 -12.88 -2.75
C MET A 167 0.03 -13.25 -1.26
N GLU A 168 1.05 -13.83 -0.65
CA GLU A 168 1.03 -14.19 0.77
C GLU A 168 0.91 -12.95 1.67
N ASN A 169 1.55 -11.84 1.31
CA ASN A 169 1.35 -10.57 2.01
C ASN A 169 -0.11 -10.11 1.94
N ALA A 170 -0.75 -10.21 0.76
CA ALA A 170 -2.15 -9.84 0.59
C ALA A 170 -3.07 -10.75 1.41
N LYS A 171 -2.87 -12.08 1.36
CA LYS A 171 -3.64 -13.03 2.17
C LYS A 171 -3.54 -12.70 3.66
N LYS A 172 -2.33 -12.46 4.17
CA LYS A 172 -2.11 -12.07 5.56
C LYS A 172 -2.79 -10.75 5.90
N PHE A 173 -2.65 -9.74 5.04
CA PHE A 173 -3.24 -8.43 5.27
C PHE A 173 -4.77 -8.48 5.36
N PHE A 174 -5.42 -9.21 4.46
CA PHE A 174 -6.88 -9.33 4.39
C PHE A 174 -7.44 -10.54 5.17
N ASN A 175 -6.58 -11.31 5.86
CA ASN A 175 -6.95 -12.54 6.58
C ASN A 175 -7.70 -13.55 5.69
N ILE A 176 -7.20 -13.74 4.45
CA ILE A 176 -7.74 -14.71 3.48
C ILE A 176 -7.03 -16.06 3.71
N LYS A 177 -7.83 -17.13 3.79
CA LYS A 177 -7.32 -18.51 3.92
C LYS A 177 -6.94 -19.11 2.56
#